data_8a70c58519be471776f07356efda3999
#
_entry.id   8a70c58519be471776f07356efda3999
#
_cell.length_a   1.000
_cell.length_b   1.000
_cell.length_c   1.000
_cell.angle_alpha   90.00
_cell.angle_beta   90.00
_cell.angle_gamma   90.00
#
_symmetry.space_group_name_H-M   'P 1'
#
loop_
_entity.id
_entity.type
_entity.pdbx_description
1 polymer ?
#
loop_
_entity_poly.entity_id
_entity_poly.type
_entity_poly.pdbx_seq_one_letter_code
_entity_poly.pdbx_strand_id
1 'polypeptide(L)'
;LFGEILDWMLTPLLLLWPISLALTWLVAQNIAGKPFDRALEYNVQALTKLVVVRNQQMFFSLPAPAREILRADDSDLVYYQVLGTDGAFLSGEQDLPLPPPEVKPVQGEVRLRQDVMRGEEVRVAYTWLEVDVPKGEPMLIQVAETLEKRKTLATEIVKGVMVPQFVTLPLAVLLVWLALVRGIKPLAELEKRIRARKPDDMSALDESAVPEEVAPLVSSINDLLSRLKLSLTTQKRFLADAAHQLKTPLAGLRMQADLAQRETDAEELKNSLKQIGLASIRATHTVNQLLALARAETTGRSLTKTPVDLVHTVSEAIQDSVPRALEKQIDLGYEGPPLGEAASRVHGNATLLKELVRNLLDNAINYTPAGGQVTARLLTDRFGGVIVLLVEDTGPGIPESERELVFEPFYRALGTNVDGSGLGLAIVKEIALQHGASIDIGDTDRRGQAQSPGTRVTIRFGGTQAH
;
A
#
# COMPACT_ATOMS: atom_id res chain seq x y z
N LEU A 1 6.38 -12.65 -11.13
CA LEU A 1 5.11 -11.86 -11.19
C LEU A 1 4.30 -12.18 -12.45
N PHE A 2 4.91 -12.07 -13.68
CA PHE A 2 4.18 -12.38 -14.94
C PHE A 2 3.64 -13.82 -14.95
N GLY A 3 4.49 -14.81 -14.63
CA GLY A 3 4.09 -16.21 -14.57
C GLY A 3 3.00 -16.47 -13.54
N GLU A 4 3.14 -15.91 -12.34
CA GLU A 4 2.14 -16.05 -11.27
C GLU A 4 0.77 -15.46 -11.66
N ILE A 5 0.75 -14.26 -12.26
CA ILE A 5 -0.52 -13.65 -12.71
C ILE A 5 -1.14 -14.49 -13.83
N LEU A 6 -0.32 -14.99 -14.76
CA LEU A 6 -0.78 -15.84 -15.84
C LEU A 6 -1.36 -17.16 -15.29
N ASP A 7 -0.68 -17.80 -14.35
CA ASP A 7 -1.14 -19.03 -13.70
C ASP A 7 -2.46 -18.79 -12.94
N TRP A 8 -2.57 -17.69 -12.19
CA TRP A 8 -3.80 -17.34 -11.49
C TRP A 8 -4.98 -17.08 -12.41
N MET A 9 -4.76 -16.55 -13.62
CA MET A 9 -5.80 -16.31 -14.61
C MET A 9 -6.13 -17.54 -15.44
N LEU A 10 -5.13 -18.35 -15.81
CA LEU A 10 -5.33 -19.52 -16.63
C LEU A 10 -5.87 -20.73 -15.86
N THR A 11 -5.47 -20.92 -14.62
CA THR A 11 -5.89 -22.06 -13.80
C THR A 11 -7.41 -22.17 -13.66
N PRO A 12 -8.17 -21.11 -13.29
CA PRO A 12 -9.63 -21.19 -13.24
C PRO A 12 -10.26 -21.45 -14.61
N LEU A 13 -9.71 -20.87 -15.66
CA LEU A 13 -10.23 -21.04 -17.03
C LEU A 13 -10.08 -22.50 -17.50
N LEU A 14 -8.92 -23.09 -17.24
CA LEU A 14 -8.62 -24.49 -17.58
C LEU A 14 -9.44 -25.47 -16.72
N LEU A 15 -9.75 -25.13 -15.47
CA LEU A 15 -10.61 -25.94 -14.60
C LEU A 15 -12.10 -25.86 -14.99
N LEU A 16 -12.58 -24.69 -15.37
CA LEU A 16 -13.98 -24.50 -15.77
C LEU A 16 -14.31 -25.15 -17.11
N TRP A 17 -13.34 -25.32 -17.99
CA TRP A 17 -13.57 -25.92 -19.31
C TRP A 17 -14.09 -27.35 -19.26
N PRO A 18 -13.41 -28.32 -18.61
CA PRO A 18 -13.92 -29.69 -18.52
C PRO A 18 -15.26 -29.78 -17.80
N ILE A 19 -15.50 -28.91 -16.80
CA ILE A 19 -16.79 -28.82 -16.10
C ILE A 19 -17.87 -28.37 -17.07
N SER A 20 -17.61 -27.33 -17.87
CA SER A 20 -18.54 -26.86 -18.92
C SER A 20 -18.85 -27.94 -19.94
N LEU A 21 -17.84 -28.70 -20.38
CA LEU A 21 -18.03 -29.83 -21.32
C LEU A 21 -18.91 -30.92 -20.71
N ALA A 22 -18.63 -31.33 -19.48
CA ALA A 22 -19.42 -32.35 -18.79
C ALA A 22 -20.88 -31.91 -18.58
N LEU A 23 -21.08 -30.64 -18.19
CA LEU A 23 -22.40 -30.04 -18.01
C LEU A 23 -23.17 -29.98 -19.33
N THR A 24 -22.51 -29.55 -20.41
CA THR A 24 -23.08 -29.49 -21.75
C THR A 24 -23.54 -30.86 -22.20
N TRP A 25 -22.71 -31.90 -22.01
CA TRP A 25 -23.05 -33.29 -22.37
C TRP A 25 -24.28 -33.78 -21.58
N LEU A 26 -24.31 -33.57 -20.28
CA LEU A 26 -25.44 -33.98 -19.40
C LEU A 26 -26.74 -33.24 -19.76
N VAL A 27 -26.67 -31.95 -20.03
CA VAL A 27 -27.82 -31.14 -20.44
C VAL A 27 -28.32 -31.55 -21.83
N ALA A 28 -27.41 -31.80 -22.75
CA ALA A 28 -27.77 -32.25 -24.12
C ALA A 28 -28.55 -33.56 -24.09
N GLN A 29 -28.11 -34.55 -23.31
CA GLN A 29 -28.83 -35.83 -23.16
C GLN A 29 -30.24 -35.63 -22.57
N ASN A 30 -30.36 -34.82 -21.53
CA ASN A 30 -31.66 -34.54 -20.92
C ASN A 30 -32.62 -33.78 -21.82
N ILE A 31 -32.10 -32.79 -22.59
CA ILE A 31 -32.93 -32.01 -23.52
C ILE A 31 -33.33 -32.84 -24.72
N ALA A 32 -32.39 -33.62 -25.32
CA ALA A 32 -32.65 -34.43 -26.46
C ALA A 32 -33.71 -35.53 -26.23
N GLY A 33 -33.83 -36.06 -25.01
CA GLY A 33 -34.81 -37.07 -24.68
C GLY A 33 -36.26 -36.63 -24.56
N LYS A 34 -36.50 -35.41 -24.04
CA LYS A 34 -37.83 -34.93 -23.69
C LYS A 34 -38.87 -34.87 -24.86
N PRO A 35 -38.55 -34.40 -26.08
CA PRO A 35 -39.50 -34.39 -27.16
C PRO A 35 -39.99 -35.78 -27.56
N PHE A 36 -39.05 -36.72 -27.57
CA PHE A 36 -39.33 -38.13 -27.96
C PHE A 36 -40.14 -38.84 -26.85
N ASP A 37 -39.85 -38.63 -25.59
CA ASP A 37 -40.64 -39.15 -24.48
C ASP A 37 -42.10 -38.69 -24.59
N ARG A 38 -42.33 -37.40 -24.87
CA ARG A 38 -43.68 -36.88 -25.09
C ARG A 38 -44.37 -37.49 -26.32
N ALA A 39 -43.61 -37.66 -27.40
CA ALA A 39 -44.18 -38.31 -28.61
C ALA A 39 -44.61 -39.74 -28.31
N LEU A 40 -43.80 -40.52 -27.60
CA LEU A 40 -44.15 -41.86 -27.14
C LEU A 40 -45.41 -41.87 -26.26
N GLU A 41 -45.50 -40.95 -25.31
CA GLU A 41 -46.70 -40.81 -24.46
C GLU A 41 -47.96 -40.54 -25.31
N TYR A 42 -47.86 -39.62 -26.29
CA TYR A 42 -48.97 -39.34 -27.19
C TYR A 42 -49.33 -40.53 -28.05
N ASN A 43 -48.34 -41.30 -28.54
CA ASN A 43 -48.58 -42.49 -29.35
C ASN A 43 -49.30 -43.57 -28.55
N VAL A 44 -48.89 -43.84 -27.30
CA VAL A 44 -49.59 -44.77 -26.44
C VAL A 44 -51.03 -44.31 -26.17
N GLN A 45 -51.23 -43.03 -25.86
CA GLN A 45 -52.59 -42.50 -25.65
C GLN A 45 -53.45 -42.56 -26.93
N ALA A 46 -52.86 -42.38 -28.10
CA ALA A 46 -53.59 -42.53 -29.35
C ALA A 46 -54.04 -44.00 -29.58
N LEU A 47 -53.17 -44.95 -29.29
CA LEU A 47 -53.50 -46.37 -29.39
C LEU A 47 -54.60 -46.78 -28.39
N THR A 48 -54.69 -46.21 -27.19
CA THR A 48 -55.77 -46.52 -26.24
C THR A 48 -57.13 -46.18 -26.80
N LYS A 49 -57.25 -45.13 -27.62
CA LYS A 49 -58.52 -44.72 -28.24
C LYS A 49 -58.97 -45.63 -29.40
N LEU A 50 -58.11 -46.49 -29.89
CA LEU A 50 -58.41 -47.47 -30.95
C LEU A 50 -58.94 -48.79 -30.44
N VAL A 51 -59.01 -48.99 -29.13
CA VAL A 51 -59.59 -50.14 -28.50
C VAL A 51 -61.12 -50.04 -28.52
N VAL A 52 -61.80 -51.00 -29.09
CA VAL A 52 -63.28 -51.07 -29.18
C VAL A 52 -63.75 -52.34 -28.54
N VAL A 53 -64.75 -52.27 -27.62
CA VAL A 53 -65.41 -53.43 -27.04
C VAL A 53 -66.74 -53.68 -27.75
N ARG A 54 -66.91 -54.87 -28.30
CA ARG A 54 -68.17 -55.31 -28.92
C ARG A 54 -68.48 -56.73 -28.37
N ASN A 55 -69.72 -56.93 -27.89
CA ASN A 55 -70.19 -58.21 -27.39
C ASN A 55 -69.26 -58.86 -26.35
N GLN A 56 -68.74 -58.10 -25.41
CA GLN A 56 -67.78 -58.53 -24.38
C GLN A 56 -66.40 -59.06 -24.95
N GLN A 57 -66.16 -58.87 -26.24
CA GLN A 57 -64.88 -59.17 -26.88
C GLN A 57 -64.15 -57.83 -27.21
N MET A 58 -62.84 -57.84 -26.98
CA MET A 58 -62.00 -56.69 -27.29
C MET A 58 -61.48 -56.80 -28.72
N PHE A 59 -61.65 -55.72 -29.43
CA PHE A 59 -61.11 -55.58 -30.76
C PHE A 59 -60.15 -54.39 -30.79
N PHE A 60 -58.96 -54.66 -31.23
CA PHE A 60 -57.97 -53.59 -31.54
C PHE A 60 -57.75 -53.62 -33.03
N SER A 61 -58.02 -52.49 -33.67
CA SER A 61 -57.78 -52.35 -35.11
C SER A 61 -56.99 -51.07 -35.38
N LEU A 62 -55.74 -51.24 -35.74
CA LEU A 62 -54.93 -50.15 -36.23
C LEU A 62 -55.11 -50.05 -37.74
N PRO A 63 -55.71 -48.99 -38.29
CA PRO A 63 -55.85 -48.79 -39.73
C PRO A 63 -54.49 -48.83 -40.44
N ALA A 64 -54.44 -49.44 -41.66
CA ALA A 64 -53.19 -49.53 -42.40
C ALA A 64 -52.45 -48.20 -42.57
N PRO A 65 -53.12 -47.06 -42.87
CA PRO A 65 -52.44 -45.76 -42.94
C PRO A 65 -51.84 -45.32 -41.57
N ALA A 66 -52.50 -45.59 -40.45
CA ALA A 66 -52.01 -45.25 -39.13
C ALA A 66 -50.79 -46.12 -38.74
N ARG A 67 -50.78 -47.39 -39.19
CA ARG A 67 -49.64 -48.31 -39.00
C ARG A 67 -48.43 -47.84 -39.81
N GLU A 68 -48.65 -47.38 -41.06
CA GLU A 68 -47.58 -46.81 -41.89
C GLU A 68 -47.05 -45.50 -41.28
N ILE A 69 -47.89 -44.63 -40.75
CA ILE A 69 -47.46 -43.40 -40.06
C ILE A 69 -46.62 -43.71 -38.80
N LEU A 70 -47.02 -44.70 -38.00
CA LEU A 70 -46.27 -45.15 -36.84
C LEU A 70 -44.90 -45.75 -37.22
N ARG A 71 -44.81 -46.41 -38.40
CA ARG A 71 -43.57 -47.02 -38.91
C ARG A 71 -42.81 -46.13 -39.89
N ALA A 72 -43.39 -45.03 -40.32
CA ALA A 72 -42.82 -44.12 -41.35
C ALA A 72 -41.72 -43.22 -40.79
N ASP A 73 -40.99 -43.69 -39.81
CA ASP A 73 -39.86 -42.97 -39.27
C ASP A 73 -38.55 -43.50 -39.92
N ASP A 74 -37.86 -42.64 -40.65
CA ASP A 74 -36.69 -43.05 -41.48
C ASP A 74 -35.45 -43.42 -40.64
N SER A 75 -35.43 -43.13 -39.38
CA SER A 75 -34.24 -43.31 -38.49
C SER A 75 -34.47 -44.20 -37.27
N ASP A 76 -35.67 -44.12 -36.65
CA ASP A 76 -36.01 -44.93 -35.51
C ASP A 76 -37.06 -45.96 -35.83
N LEU A 77 -36.89 -47.17 -35.32
CA LEU A 77 -37.91 -48.23 -35.45
C LEU A 77 -38.90 -48.10 -34.30
N VAL A 78 -40.19 -47.93 -34.68
CA VAL A 78 -41.28 -47.84 -33.72
C VAL A 78 -42.00 -49.18 -33.66
N TYR A 79 -42.07 -49.75 -32.47
CA TYR A 79 -42.74 -50.99 -32.15
C TYR A 79 -43.96 -50.71 -31.28
N TYR A 80 -45.01 -51.50 -31.41
CA TYR A 80 -46.15 -51.42 -30.51
C TYR A 80 -46.62 -52.84 -30.14
N GLN A 81 -47.23 -52.99 -28.97
CA GLN A 81 -47.83 -54.22 -28.55
C GLN A 81 -49.11 -53.92 -27.77
N VAL A 82 -50.09 -54.72 -28.02
CA VAL A 82 -51.39 -54.62 -27.33
C VAL A 82 -51.73 -56.02 -26.80
N LEU A 83 -51.92 -56.14 -25.50
CA LEU A 83 -52.29 -57.35 -24.82
C LEU A 83 -53.66 -57.19 -24.18
N GLY A 84 -54.52 -58.22 -24.32
CA GLY A 84 -55.85 -58.26 -23.71
C GLY A 84 -55.81 -58.44 -22.20
N THR A 85 -57.02 -58.49 -21.61
CA THR A 85 -57.24 -58.62 -20.15
C THR A 85 -56.78 -59.97 -19.56
N ASP A 86 -56.58 -60.96 -20.40
CA ASP A 86 -56.02 -62.31 -20.06
C ASP A 86 -54.53 -62.43 -20.43
N GLY A 87 -53.89 -61.33 -20.81
CA GLY A 87 -52.52 -61.34 -21.30
C GLY A 87 -52.39 -61.83 -22.75
N ALA A 88 -53.55 -62.16 -23.44
CA ALA A 88 -53.53 -62.64 -24.81
C ALA A 88 -53.01 -61.56 -25.78
N PHE A 89 -52.15 -61.97 -26.70
CA PHE A 89 -51.68 -61.07 -27.78
C PHE A 89 -52.76 -60.69 -28.75
N LEU A 90 -53.03 -59.36 -28.87
CA LEU A 90 -54.05 -58.86 -29.78
C LEU A 90 -53.46 -58.24 -31.05
N SER A 91 -52.39 -57.48 -30.94
CA SER A 91 -51.76 -56.85 -32.12
C SER A 91 -50.39 -56.32 -31.81
N GLY A 92 -49.51 -56.15 -32.85
CA GLY A 92 -48.20 -55.52 -32.75
C GLY A 92 -47.05 -56.50 -32.82
N GLU A 93 -45.98 -56.23 -32.07
CA GLU A 93 -44.80 -57.09 -32.01
C GLU A 93 -44.86 -57.98 -30.76
N GLN A 94 -44.75 -59.29 -30.94
CA GLN A 94 -44.89 -60.27 -29.86
C GLN A 94 -43.64 -60.28 -28.98
N ASP A 95 -42.48 -59.90 -29.49
CA ASP A 95 -41.19 -59.93 -28.83
C ASP A 95 -40.94 -58.76 -27.89
N LEU A 96 -41.88 -57.75 -27.81
CA LEU A 96 -41.68 -56.56 -27.00
C LEU A 96 -41.71 -56.98 -25.49
N PRO A 97 -40.68 -56.70 -24.71
CA PRO A 97 -40.63 -57.07 -23.29
C PRO A 97 -41.79 -56.53 -22.49
N LEU A 98 -42.25 -57.31 -21.51
CA LEU A 98 -43.31 -56.91 -20.60
C LEU A 98 -42.77 -55.94 -19.52
N PRO A 99 -43.65 -55.05 -18.96
CA PRO A 99 -43.28 -54.28 -17.79
C PRO A 99 -42.88 -55.18 -16.61
N PRO A 100 -41.98 -54.70 -15.71
CA PRO A 100 -41.58 -55.47 -14.55
C PRO A 100 -42.83 -55.84 -13.70
N PRO A 101 -42.90 -57.08 -13.19
CA PRO A 101 -44.08 -57.58 -12.48
C PRO A 101 -44.34 -56.83 -11.12
N GLU A 102 -43.35 -56.14 -10.64
CA GLU A 102 -43.44 -55.33 -9.38
C GLU A 102 -44.25 -54.05 -9.58
N VAL A 103 -44.50 -53.61 -10.81
CA VAL A 103 -45.21 -52.38 -11.12
C VAL A 103 -46.70 -52.65 -11.16
N LYS A 104 -47.41 -52.15 -10.13
CA LYS A 104 -48.87 -52.28 -10.10
C LYS A 104 -49.50 -51.49 -11.23
N PRO A 105 -50.49 -52.06 -11.94
CA PRO A 105 -51.24 -51.34 -12.94
C PRO A 105 -51.95 -50.11 -12.32
N VAL A 106 -51.75 -48.93 -12.94
CA VAL A 106 -52.49 -47.70 -12.60
C VAL A 106 -53.19 -47.27 -13.84
N GLN A 107 -54.50 -47.15 -13.79
CA GLN A 107 -55.33 -46.81 -14.93
C GLN A 107 -54.97 -45.43 -15.52
N GLY A 108 -54.73 -45.36 -16.81
CA GLY A 108 -54.58 -44.12 -17.55
C GLY A 108 -53.22 -43.41 -17.34
N GLU A 109 -52.40 -43.87 -16.40
CA GLU A 109 -51.05 -43.35 -16.24
C GLU A 109 -50.13 -43.93 -17.30
N VAL A 110 -49.49 -43.06 -18.06
CA VAL A 110 -48.43 -43.48 -19.03
C VAL A 110 -47.10 -43.46 -18.28
N ARG A 111 -46.39 -44.60 -18.33
CA ARG A 111 -45.06 -44.74 -17.73
C ARG A 111 -44.04 -45.04 -18.81
N LEU A 112 -42.82 -44.56 -18.57
CA LEU A 112 -41.70 -44.70 -19.45
C LEU A 112 -40.67 -45.65 -18.83
N ARG A 113 -40.09 -46.54 -19.62
CA ARG A 113 -38.95 -47.38 -19.23
C ARG A 113 -37.95 -47.50 -20.34
N GLN A 114 -36.74 -47.92 -20.02
CA GLN A 114 -35.76 -48.39 -20.99
C GLN A 114 -35.77 -49.91 -20.98
N ASP A 115 -35.63 -50.49 -22.21
CA ASP A 115 -35.58 -51.93 -22.40
C ASP A 115 -34.71 -52.28 -23.59
N VAL A 116 -34.52 -53.57 -23.85
CA VAL A 116 -33.77 -54.04 -25.03
C VAL A 116 -34.69 -54.91 -25.89
N MET A 117 -34.79 -54.57 -27.17
CA MET A 117 -35.55 -55.31 -28.14
C MET A 117 -34.69 -55.70 -29.33
N ARG A 118 -34.58 -57.00 -29.64
CA ARG A 118 -33.76 -57.55 -30.74
C ARG A 118 -32.30 -57.10 -30.72
N GLY A 119 -31.75 -56.81 -29.52
CA GLY A 119 -30.36 -56.38 -29.34
C GLY A 119 -30.17 -54.86 -29.37
N GLU A 120 -31.19 -54.06 -29.61
CA GLU A 120 -31.18 -52.63 -29.61
C GLU A 120 -31.83 -52.04 -28.35
N GLU A 121 -31.26 -50.98 -27.80
CA GLU A 121 -31.87 -50.24 -26.70
C GLU A 121 -33.11 -49.49 -27.19
N VAL A 122 -34.21 -49.66 -26.48
CA VAL A 122 -35.49 -49.06 -26.81
C VAL A 122 -36.04 -48.27 -25.60
N ARG A 123 -36.71 -47.19 -25.88
CA ARG A 123 -37.52 -46.46 -24.90
C ARG A 123 -38.96 -46.88 -25.05
N VAL A 124 -39.56 -47.38 -23.99
CA VAL A 124 -40.92 -47.93 -24.02
C VAL A 124 -41.84 -47.02 -23.19
N ALA A 125 -42.91 -46.56 -23.80
CA ALA A 125 -44.05 -45.98 -23.09
C ALA A 125 -45.15 -47.02 -23.00
N TYR A 126 -45.74 -47.17 -21.84
CA TYR A 126 -46.81 -48.19 -21.61
C TYR A 126 -47.86 -47.63 -20.65
N THR A 127 -49.09 -48.13 -20.83
CA THR A 127 -50.24 -47.82 -19.97
C THR A 127 -51.15 -49.01 -19.81
N TRP A 128 -51.87 -49.07 -18.74
CA TRP A 128 -52.94 -50.08 -18.53
C TRP A 128 -54.28 -49.41 -18.74
N LEU A 129 -55.14 -50.06 -19.46
CA LEU A 129 -56.51 -49.65 -19.72
C LEU A 129 -57.49 -50.64 -19.05
N GLU A 130 -58.27 -50.17 -18.10
CA GLU A 130 -59.40 -50.94 -17.60
C GLU A 130 -60.50 -50.90 -18.59
N VAL A 131 -60.97 -52.09 -18.93
CA VAL A 131 -62.05 -52.28 -19.88
C VAL A 131 -63.21 -52.96 -19.13
N ASP A 132 -64.44 -52.50 -19.32
CA ASP A 132 -65.62 -53.03 -18.66
C ASP A 132 -65.97 -54.43 -19.18
N VAL A 133 -65.11 -55.39 -18.71
CA VAL A 133 -65.28 -56.83 -18.99
C VAL A 133 -65.28 -57.58 -17.66
N PRO A 134 -66.28 -58.47 -17.39
CA PRO A 134 -66.34 -59.16 -16.10
C PRO A 134 -65.10 -60.03 -15.86
N LYS A 135 -64.38 -59.76 -14.76
CA LYS A 135 -63.18 -60.51 -14.25
C LYS A 135 -61.92 -60.44 -15.12
N GLY A 136 -61.69 -59.37 -15.89
CA GLY A 136 -60.46 -59.19 -16.65
C GLY A 136 -59.37 -58.42 -15.92
N GLU A 137 -58.10 -58.78 -16.08
CA GLU A 137 -56.94 -57.93 -15.71
C GLU A 137 -56.93 -56.73 -16.64
N PRO A 138 -56.30 -55.59 -16.25
CA PRO A 138 -56.22 -54.42 -17.10
C PRO A 138 -55.40 -54.72 -18.42
N MET A 139 -55.89 -54.25 -19.52
CA MET A 139 -55.28 -54.38 -20.84
C MET A 139 -53.93 -53.59 -20.91
N LEU A 140 -52.88 -54.17 -21.40
CA LEU A 140 -51.58 -53.49 -21.60
C LEU A 140 -51.43 -52.97 -23.01
N ILE A 141 -51.13 -51.68 -23.14
CA ILE A 141 -50.74 -51.07 -24.38
C ILE A 141 -49.38 -50.42 -24.23
N GLN A 142 -48.46 -50.78 -25.10
CA GLN A 142 -47.11 -50.25 -25.06
C GLN A 142 -46.60 -49.88 -26.47
N VAL A 143 -45.75 -48.82 -26.52
CA VAL A 143 -45.06 -48.36 -27.73
C VAL A 143 -43.59 -48.21 -27.36
N ALA A 144 -42.75 -48.75 -28.18
CA ALA A 144 -41.29 -48.64 -28.03
C ALA A 144 -40.71 -47.96 -29.27
N GLU A 145 -39.63 -47.24 -29.06
CA GLU A 145 -38.89 -46.53 -30.10
C GLU A 145 -37.39 -46.74 -29.85
N THR A 146 -36.57 -47.00 -30.88
CA THR A 146 -35.13 -47.04 -30.79
C THR A 146 -34.56 -45.65 -30.44
N LEU A 147 -33.29 -45.59 -30.02
CA LEU A 147 -32.72 -44.34 -29.46
C LEU A 147 -31.83 -43.59 -30.46
N GLU A 148 -31.83 -43.94 -31.75
CA GLU A 148 -30.89 -43.38 -32.73
C GLU A 148 -31.10 -41.85 -32.94
N LYS A 149 -32.34 -41.39 -33.07
CA LYS A 149 -32.63 -39.93 -33.17
C LYS A 149 -32.23 -39.16 -31.92
N ARG A 150 -32.46 -39.75 -30.74
CA ARG A 150 -32.07 -39.13 -29.47
C ARG A 150 -30.55 -38.99 -29.41
N LYS A 151 -29.79 -40.03 -29.79
CA LYS A 151 -28.32 -40.01 -29.85
C LYS A 151 -27.83 -39.00 -30.86
N THR A 152 -28.44 -38.95 -32.05
CA THR A 152 -28.10 -38.00 -33.11
C THR A 152 -28.34 -36.56 -32.66
N LEU A 153 -29.53 -36.25 -32.12
CA LEU A 153 -29.87 -34.92 -31.63
C LEU A 153 -28.96 -34.52 -30.48
N ALA A 154 -28.70 -35.41 -29.53
CA ALA A 154 -27.75 -35.11 -28.43
C ALA A 154 -26.36 -34.79 -28.98
N THR A 155 -25.89 -35.55 -29.98
CA THR A 155 -24.59 -35.32 -30.62
C THR A 155 -24.54 -34.01 -31.39
N GLU A 156 -25.62 -33.62 -32.07
CA GLU A 156 -25.71 -32.35 -32.75
C GLU A 156 -25.70 -31.16 -31.76
N ILE A 157 -26.44 -31.28 -30.66
CA ILE A 157 -26.43 -30.27 -29.60
C ILE A 157 -25.02 -30.15 -29.01
N VAL A 158 -24.37 -31.27 -28.69
CA VAL A 158 -23.01 -31.28 -28.14
C VAL A 158 -22.04 -30.66 -29.15
N LYS A 159 -22.06 -31.06 -30.42
CA LYS A 159 -21.21 -30.47 -31.46
C LYS A 159 -21.46 -28.96 -31.62
N GLY A 160 -22.73 -28.53 -31.66
CA GLY A 160 -23.12 -27.13 -31.79
C GLY A 160 -22.63 -26.22 -30.66
N VAL A 161 -22.46 -26.78 -29.45
CA VAL A 161 -21.93 -26.02 -28.29
C VAL A 161 -20.42 -26.16 -28.18
N MET A 162 -19.87 -27.36 -28.39
CA MET A 162 -18.43 -27.62 -28.23
C MET A 162 -17.56 -26.93 -29.28
N VAL A 163 -17.96 -26.98 -30.56
CA VAL A 163 -17.15 -26.40 -31.66
C VAL A 163 -16.85 -24.91 -31.42
N PRO A 164 -17.85 -24.05 -31.10
CA PRO A 164 -17.57 -22.68 -30.72
C PRO A 164 -16.65 -22.52 -29.49
N GLN A 165 -16.76 -23.40 -28.48
CA GLN A 165 -15.91 -23.34 -27.30
C GLN A 165 -14.44 -23.64 -27.64
N PHE A 166 -14.16 -24.57 -28.55
CA PHE A 166 -12.80 -24.87 -29.03
C PHE A 166 -12.15 -23.71 -29.79
N VAL A 167 -12.93 -22.77 -30.31
CA VAL A 167 -12.43 -21.56 -30.97
C VAL A 167 -12.32 -20.39 -30.00
N THR A 168 -13.37 -20.15 -29.20
CA THR A 168 -13.43 -18.99 -28.33
C THR A 168 -12.45 -19.07 -27.16
N LEU A 169 -12.22 -20.25 -26.60
CA LEU A 169 -11.33 -20.41 -25.46
C LEU A 169 -9.85 -20.14 -25.80
N PRO A 170 -9.25 -20.74 -26.85
CA PRO A 170 -7.88 -20.39 -27.25
C PRO A 170 -7.73 -18.92 -27.63
N LEU A 171 -8.75 -18.34 -28.27
CA LEU A 171 -8.76 -16.92 -28.60
C LEU A 171 -8.77 -16.06 -27.34
N ALA A 172 -9.59 -16.40 -26.36
CA ALA A 172 -9.64 -15.69 -25.08
C ALA A 172 -8.28 -15.78 -24.34
N VAL A 173 -7.67 -16.97 -24.29
CA VAL A 173 -6.33 -17.17 -23.70
C VAL A 173 -5.28 -16.31 -24.41
N LEU A 174 -5.30 -16.29 -25.75
CA LEU A 174 -4.39 -15.48 -26.55
C LEU A 174 -4.57 -13.97 -26.27
N LEU A 175 -5.82 -13.51 -26.20
CA LEU A 175 -6.11 -12.08 -25.90
C LEU A 175 -5.66 -11.69 -24.49
N VAL A 176 -5.91 -12.53 -23.50
CA VAL A 176 -5.43 -12.33 -22.12
C VAL A 176 -3.91 -12.28 -22.08
N TRP A 177 -3.24 -13.22 -22.77
CA TRP A 177 -1.78 -13.23 -22.84
C TRP A 177 -1.23 -11.95 -23.49
N LEU A 178 -1.80 -11.51 -24.61
CA LEU A 178 -1.41 -10.28 -25.30
C LEU A 178 -1.64 -9.03 -24.42
N ALA A 179 -2.77 -8.98 -23.71
CA ALA A 179 -3.08 -7.88 -22.79
C ALA A 179 -2.07 -7.80 -21.65
N LEU A 180 -1.73 -8.95 -21.03
CA LEU A 180 -0.74 -9.04 -19.96
C LEU A 180 0.65 -8.63 -20.42
N VAL A 181 1.10 -9.12 -21.58
CA VAL A 181 2.43 -8.77 -22.13
C VAL A 181 2.52 -7.26 -22.37
N ARG A 182 1.46 -6.66 -22.95
CA ARG A 182 1.44 -5.19 -23.17
C ARG A 182 1.32 -4.40 -21.88
N GLY A 183 0.49 -4.84 -20.95
CA GLY A 183 0.27 -4.13 -19.68
C GLY A 183 1.48 -4.14 -18.74
N ILE A 184 2.29 -5.21 -18.75
CA ILE A 184 3.45 -5.34 -17.87
C ILE A 184 4.74 -4.77 -18.49
N LYS A 185 4.80 -4.61 -19.81
CA LYS A 185 5.97 -4.08 -20.51
C LYS A 185 6.46 -2.73 -19.95
N PRO A 186 5.61 -1.71 -19.69
CA PRO A 186 6.05 -0.44 -19.12
C PRO A 186 6.70 -0.58 -17.75
N LEU A 187 6.22 -1.52 -16.92
CA LEU A 187 6.80 -1.80 -15.61
C LEU A 187 8.22 -2.39 -15.73
N ALA A 188 8.43 -3.31 -16.65
CA ALA A 188 9.75 -3.88 -16.93
C ALA A 188 10.73 -2.85 -17.49
N GLU A 189 10.24 -1.89 -18.28
CA GLU A 189 11.04 -0.78 -18.78
C GLU A 189 11.39 0.19 -17.64
N LEU A 190 10.46 0.49 -16.74
CA LEU A 190 10.70 1.30 -15.54
C LEU A 190 11.77 0.65 -14.64
N GLU A 191 11.65 -0.66 -14.38
CA GLU A 191 12.67 -1.41 -13.59
C GLU A 191 14.06 -1.28 -14.22
N LYS A 192 14.17 -1.49 -15.55
CA LYS A 192 15.44 -1.36 -16.26
C LYS A 192 16.01 0.06 -16.14
N ARG A 193 15.18 1.09 -16.26
CA ARG A 193 15.60 2.50 -16.12
C ARG A 193 16.11 2.78 -14.72
N ILE A 194 15.40 2.31 -13.69
CA ILE A 194 15.83 2.46 -12.29
C ILE A 194 17.16 1.72 -12.05
N ARG A 195 17.27 0.48 -12.53
CA ARG A 195 18.48 -0.35 -12.35
C ARG A 195 19.70 0.16 -13.10
N ALA A 196 19.50 0.79 -14.25
CA ALA A 196 20.56 1.36 -15.07
C ALA A 196 21.07 2.72 -14.57
N ARG A 197 20.43 3.34 -13.57
CA ARG A 197 20.85 4.62 -13.01
C ARG A 197 22.16 4.52 -12.29
N LYS A 198 22.96 5.57 -12.45
CA LYS A 198 24.17 5.75 -11.63
C LYS A 198 23.78 6.12 -10.20
N PRO A 199 24.59 5.76 -9.18
CA PRO A 199 24.31 6.08 -7.78
C PRO A 199 24.08 7.58 -7.51
N ASP A 200 24.65 8.46 -8.32
CA ASP A 200 24.54 9.92 -8.17
C ASP A 200 23.40 10.55 -9.00
N ASP A 201 22.68 9.75 -9.80
CA ASP A 201 21.59 10.25 -10.64
C ASP A 201 20.28 10.30 -9.85
N MET A 202 19.97 11.50 -9.33
CA MET A 202 18.74 11.81 -8.60
C MET A 202 17.72 12.58 -9.47
N SER A 203 17.79 12.45 -10.82
CA SER A 203 16.82 13.07 -11.72
C SER A 203 15.43 12.46 -11.53
N ALA A 204 14.37 13.20 -11.78
CA ALA A 204 13.01 12.68 -11.70
C ALA A 204 12.78 11.59 -12.77
N LEU A 205 11.97 10.59 -12.42
CA LEU A 205 11.45 9.59 -13.34
C LEU A 205 10.29 10.20 -14.12
N ASP A 206 10.18 9.85 -15.39
CA ASP A 206 9.11 10.33 -16.26
C ASP A 206 7.78 9.62 -15.92
N GLU A 207 6.83 10.36 -15.38
CA GLU A 207 5.50 9.88 -15.01
C GLU A 207 4.63 9.59 -16.24
N SER A 208 4.89 10.26 -17.37
CA SER A 208 4.12 10.06 -18.61
C SER A 208 4.46 8.73 -19.32
N ALA A 209 5.56 8.10 -18.94
CA ALA A 209 6.05 6.86 -19.56
C ALA A 209 5.47 5.59 -18.89
N VAL A 210 4.58 5.73 -17.92
CA VAL A 210 3.97 4.60 -17.17
C VAL A 210 2.44 4.70 -17.20
N PRO A 211 1.73 3.57 -17.03
CA PRO A 211 0.26 3.58 -16.88
C PRO A 211 -0.20 4.44 -15.69
N GLU A 212 -1.43 4.98 -15.78
CA GLU A 212 -2.01 5.85 -14.74
C GLU A 212 -2.05 5.18 -13.36
N GLU A 213 -2.23 3.86 -13.31
CA GLU A 213 -2.24 3.08 -12.06
C GLU A 213 -0.88 3.04 -11.37
N VAL A 214 0.21 3.25 -12.10
CA VAL A 214 1.59 3.23 -11.59
C VAL A 214 2.14 4.64 -11.36
N ALA A 215 1.54 5.67 -11.97
CA ALA A 215 1.98 7.06 -11.83
C ALA A 215 2.10 7.54 -10.37
N PRO A 216 1.17 7.20 -9.43
CA PRO A 216 1.31 7.59 -8.02
C PRO A 216 2.55 6.98 -7.34
N LEU A 217 2.95 5.77 -7.73
CA LEU A 217 4.17 5.14 -7.23
C LEU A 217 5.42 5.87 -7.74
N VAL A 218 5.44 6.24 -9.03
CA VAL A 218 6.55 7.00 -9.63
C VAL A 218 6.66 8.38 -9.00
N SER A 219 5.54 9.06 -8.75
CA SER A 219 5.50 10.33 -8.02
C SER A 219 6.08 10.21 -6.62
N SER A 220 5.70 9.18 -5.86
CA SER A 220 6.27 8.92 -4.53
C SER A 220 7.78 8.65 -4.57
N ILE A 221 8.27 7.96 -5.59
CA ILE A 221 9.71 7.76 -5.80
C ILE A 221 10.39 9.09 -6.12
N ASN A 222 9.80 9.94 -6.97
CA ASN A 222 10.32 11.26 -7.31
C ASN A 222 10.44 12.16 -6.07
N ASP A 223 9.45 12.13 -5.19
CA ASP A 223 9.50 12.83 -3.90
C ASP A 223 10.65 12.35 -3.01
N LEU A 224 10.85 11.02 -2.92
CA LEU A 224 11.99 10.44 -2.19
C LEU A 224 13.33 10.87 -2.80
N LEU A 225 13.47 10.82 -4.12
CA LEU A 225 14.68 11.25 -4.83
C LEU A 225 14.97 12.74 -4.59
N SER A 226 13.94 13.58 -4.61
CA SER A 226 14.04 15.02 -4.33
C SER A 226 14.53 15.29 -2.92
N ARG A 227 13.96 14.62 -1.91
CA ARG A 227 14.38 14.72 -0.51
C ARG A 227 15.80 14.20 -0.32
N LEU A 228 16.17 13.10 -0.97
CA LEU A 228 17.51 12.55 -0.91
C LEU A 228 18.54 13.51 -1.55
N LYS A 229 18.21 14.08 -2.72
CA LYS A 229 19.04 15.08 -3.41
C LYS A 229 19.28 16.30 -2.51
N LEU A 230 18.23 16.82 -1.89
CA LEU A 230 18.34 17.95 -0.98
C LEU A 230 19.26 17.59 0.21
N SER A 231 19.04 16.44 0.84
CA SER A 231 19.85 15.98 1.99
C SER A 231 21.33 15.83 1.61
N LEU A 232 21.64 15.17 0.49
CA LEU A 232 23.02 15.00 0.02
C LEU A 232 23.68 16.35 -0.33
N THR A 233 22.92 17.30 -0.93
CA THR A 233 23.44 18.62 -1.27
C THR A 233 23.79 19.41 0.00
N THR A 234 22.88 19.38 0.99
CA THR A 234 23.11 20.00 2.31
C THR A 234 24.34 19.39 3.00
N GLN A 235 24.44 18.05 3.01
CA GLN A 235 25.60 17.36 3.60
C GLN A 235 26.92 17.71 2.90
N LYS A 236 26.94 17.74 1.56
CA LYS A 236 28.15 18.13 0.80
C LYS A 236 28.56 19.57 1.11
N ARG A 237 27.59 20.49 1.19
CA ARG A 237 27.84 21.89 1.55
C ARG A 237 28.41 22.00 2.97
N PHE A 238 27.77 21.31 3.93
CA PHE A 238 28.25 21.27 5.32
C PHE A 238 29.69 20.78 5.41
N LEU A 239 30.06 19.68 4.72
CA LEU A 239 31.42 19.14 4.74
C LEU A 239 32.43 20.11 4.12
N ALA A 240 32.07 20.80 3.03
CA ALA A 240 32.94 21.79 2.38
C ALA A 240 33.19 23.00 3.31
N ASP A 241 32.12 23.50 3.93
CA ASP A 241 32.20 24.64 4.86
C ASP A 241 32.98 24.26 6.14
N ALA A 242 32.74 23.06 6.70
CA ALA A 242 33.52 22.55 7.84
C ALA A 242 35.01 22.43 7.52
N ALA A 243 35.37 21.90 6.34
CA ALA A 243 36.76 21.80 5.90
C ALA A 243 37.40 23.20 5.79
N HIS A 244 36.66 24.17 5.26
CA HIS A 244 37.16 25.55 5.15
C HIS A 244 37.37 26.20 6.53
N GLN A 245 36.41 26.03 7.43
CA GLN A 245 36.46 26.58 8.81
C GLN A 245 37.57 25.94 9.66
N LEU A 246 37.95 24.69 9.40
CA LEU A 246 39.08 24.05 10.05
C LEU A 246 40.44 24.44 9.44
N LYS A 247 40.50 24.67 8.13
CA LYS A 247 41.75 25.04 7.44
C LYS A 247 42.32 26.37 7.95
N THR A 248 41.46 27.36 8.22
CA THR A 248 41.87 28.70 8.66
C THR A 248 42.60 28.68 10.01
N PRO A 249 42.07 28.14 11.10
CA PRO A 249 42.77 28.12 12.38
C PRO A 249 44.02 27.22 12.36
N LEU A 250 44.01 26.10 11.59
CA LEU A 250 45.15 25.24 11.43
C LEU A 250 46.29 25.93 10.67
N ALA A 251 45.98 26.73 9.65
CA ALA A 251 46.96 27.53 8.95
C ALA A 251 47.56 28.62 9.86
N GLY A 252 46.75 29.26 10.68
CA GLY A 252 47.19 30.22 11.70
C GLY A 252 48.11 29.59 12.75
N LEU A 253 47.74 28.41 13.27
CA LEU A 253 48.56 27.64 14.17
C LEU A 253 49.92 27.30 13.58
N ARG A 254 49.95 26.82 12.34
CA ARG A 254 51.20 26.51 11.63
C ARG A 254 52.09 27.72 11.46
N MET A 255 51.48 28.84 11.02
CA MET A 255 52.25 30.11 10.84
C MET A 255 52.85 30.58 12.15
N GLN A 256 52.10 30.55 13.26
CA GLN A 256 52.60 30.97 14.56
C GLN A 256 53.69 30.01 15.09
N ALA A 257 53.56 28.71 14.81
CA ALA A 257 54.59 27.72 15.17
C ALA A 257 55.87 27.94 14.35
N ASP A 258 55.75 28.22 13.04
CA ASP A 258 56.91 28.54 12.17
C ASP A 258 57.63 29.86 12.59
N LEU A 259 56.87 30.84 13.08
CA LEU A 259 57.42 32.09 13.64
C LEU A 259 58.14 31.80 14.99
N ALA A 260 57.51 31.09 15.90
CA ALA A 260 58.10 30.75 17.19
C ALA A 260 59.39 29.92 17.07
N GLN A 261 59.54 29.08 16.01
CA GLN A 261 60.77 28.32 15.77
C GLN A 261 61.95 29.19 15.29
N ARG A 262 61.68 30.38 14.74
CA ARG A 262 62.70 31.29 14.24
C ARG A 262 63.03 32.42 15.20
N GLU A 263 62.20 32.57 16.26
CA GLU A 263 62.33 33.64 17.21
C GLU A 263 63.45 33.32 18.22
N THR A 264 64.29 34.29 18.48
CA THR A 264 65.42 34.23 19.43
C THR A 264 65.17 35.07 20.66
N ASP A 265 64.27 36.03 20.61
CA ASP A 265 63.89 36.85 21.75
C ASP A 265 62.88 36.10 22.66
N ALA A 266 63.23 36.04 23.96
CA ALA A 266 62.46 35.24 24.93
C ALA A 266 61.02 35.79 25.17
N GLU A 267 60.80 37.10 25.08
CA GLU A 267 59.47 37.70 25.27
C GLU A 267 58.62 37.54 23.99
N GLU A 268 59.18 37.63 22.78
CA GLU A 268 58.50 37.40 21.55
C GLU A 268 58.18 35.92 21.35
N LEU A 269 59.06 34.98 21.78
CA LEU A 269 58.80 33.57 21.83
C LEU A 269 57.62 33.23 22.73
N LYS A 270 57.59 33.85 23.93
CA LYS A 270 56.49 33.66 24.91
C LYS A 270 55.15 34.18 24.34
N ASN A 271 55.17 35.29 23.63
CA ASN A 271 54.00 35.82 22.95
C ASN A 271 53.52 34.91 21.85
N SER A 272 54.42 34.38 20.99
CA SER A 272 54.09 33.40 19.98
C SER A 272 53.51 32.10 20.55
N LEU A 273 54.05 31.57 21.64
CA LEU A 273 53.50 30.41 22.33
C LEU A 273 52.10 30.70 22.90
N LYS A 274 51.90 31.87 23.46
CA LYS A 274 50.56 32.33 23.93
C LYS A 274 49.55 32.36 22.76
N GLN A 275 49.93 32.90 21.60
CA GLN A 275 49.07 32.95 20.43
C GLN A 275 48.74 31.53 19.88
N ILE A 276 49.71 30.61 19.89
CA ILE A 276 49.50 29.19 19.56
C ILE A 276 48.47 28.57 20.51
N GLY A 277 48.60 28.81 21.82
CA GLY A 277 47.66 28.34 22.82
C GLY A 277 46.23 28.84 22.55
N LEU A 278 46.04 30.15 22.32
CA LEU A 278 44.75 30.77 21.99
C LEU A 278 44.17 30.21 20.66
N ALA A 279 45.01 30.03 19.63
CA ALA A 279 44.55 29.47 18.36
C ALA A 279 44.15 28.00 18.48
N SER A 280 44.85 27.20 19.33
CA SER A 280 44.46 25.84 19.64
C SER A 280 43.12 25.73 20.34
N ILE A 281 42.85 26.61 21.32
CA ILE A 281 41.55 26.69 22.01
C ILE A 281 40.45 27.02 21.02
N ARG A 282 40.67 27.99 20.13
CA ARG A 282 39.67 28.36 19.08
C ARG A 282 39.40 27.20 18.12
N ALA A 283 40.43 26.49 17.66
CA ALA A 283 40.30 25.34 16.80
C ALA A 283 39.49 24.23 17.49
N THR A 284 39.79 23.93 18.75
CA THR A 284 39.06 22.94 19.55
C THR A 284 37.61 23.35 19.73
N HIS A 285 37.31 24.63 19.96
CA HIS A 285 35.96 25.12 20.07
C HIS A 285 35.18 24.93 18.76
N THR A 286 35.80 25.24 17.60
CA THR A 286 35.16 25.03 16.28
C THR A 286 34.87 23.56 16.02
N VAL A 287 35.81 22.65 16.37
CA VAL A 287 35.59 21.18 16.25
C VAL A 287 34.40 20.73 17.10
N ASN A 288 34.33 21.20 18.35
CA ASN A 288 33.26 20.84 19.26
C ASN A 288 31.90 21.37 18.75
N GLN A 289 31.82 22.56 18.17
CA GLN A 289 30.62 23.09 17.54
C GLN A 289 30.20 22.28 16.32
N LEU A 290 31.13 21.86 15.45
CA LEU A 290 30.84 20.98 14.31
C LEU A 290 30.30 19.62 14.77
N LEU A 291 30.91 19.04 15.82
CA LEU A 291 30.42 17.80 16.40
C LEU A 291 29.04 17.95 17.05
N ALA A 292 28.78 19.08 17.71
CA ALA A 292 27.47 19.36 18.29
C ALA A 292 26.38 19.47 17.18
N LEU A 293 26.66 20.16 16.07
CA LEU A 293 25.75 20.26 14.93
C LEU A 293 25.53 18.90 14.28
N ALA A 294 26.57 18.14 14.02
CA ALA A 294 26.49 16.81 13.43
C ALA A 294 25.69 15.83 14.32
N ARG A 295 25.86 15.90 15.64
CA ARG A 295 25.05 15.13 16.59
C ARG A 295 23.61 15.58 16.60
N ALA A 296 23.34 16.87 16.55
CA ALA A 296 22.01 17.42 16.47
C ALA A 296 21.30 16.92 15.20
N GLU A 297 21.91 16.98 14.02
CA GLU A 297 21.31 16.49 12.76
C GLU A 297 21.05 14.96 12.75
N THR A 298 21.97 14.15 13.31
CA THR A 298 21.86 12.68 13.25
C THR A 298 20.97 12.07 14.32
N THR A 299 20.86 12.70 15.48
CA THR A 299 20.20 12.10 16.66
C THR A 299 18.70 12.39 16.74
N GLY A 300 18.15 13.19 15.85
CA GLY A 300 16.74 13.59 15.84
C GLY A 300 15.70 12.45 15.84
N ARG A 301 16.11 11.21 15.55
CA ARG A 301 15.23 10.03 15.53
C ARG A 301 15.33 9.10 16.76
N SER A 302 16.29 9.30 17.67
CA SER A 302 16.53 8.40 18.80
C SER A 302 16.93 9.11 20.10
N LEU A 303 16.46 10.35 20.32
CA LEU A 303 16.71 11.04 21.58
C LEU A 303 15.89 10.41 22.71
N THR A 304 16.58 9.87 23.70
CA THR A 304 15.96 9.60 25.00
C THR A 304 15.62 10.93 25.66
N LYS A 305 14.36 11.34 25.55
CA LYS A 305 13.83 12.55 26.18
C LYS A 305 13.49 12.21 27.63
N THR A 306 14.08 12.92 28.56
CA THR A 306 13.79 12.81 30.00
C THR A 306 13.23 14.17 30.50
N PRO A 307 12.53 14.20 31.63
CA PRO A 307 12.17 15.46 32.24
C PRO A 307 13.42 16.22 32.69
N VAL A 308 13.68 17.40 32.11
CA VAL A 308 14.83 18.26 32.39
C VAL A 308 14.32 19.55 33.05
N ASP A 309 14.92 19.94 34.15
CA ASP A 309 14.67 21.22 34.81
C ASP A 309 15.46 22.34 34.10
N LEU A 310 14.74 23.21 33.38
CA LEU A 310 15.37 24.31 32.63
C LEU A 310 15.99 25.37 33.56
N VAL A 311 15.46 25.60 34.77
CA VAL A 311 16.05 26.52 35.73
C VAL A 311 17.45 26.09 36.10
N HIS A 312 17.61 24.80 36.42
CA HIS A 312 18.91 24.21 36.71
C HIS A 312 19.87 24.30 35.52
N THR A 313 19.38 23.94 34.31
CA THR A 313 20.17 24.01 33.08
C THR A 313 20.66 25.40 32.75
N VAL A 314 19.76 26.41 32.87
CA VAL A 314 20.11 27.83 32.64
C VAL A 314 21.08 28.34 33.69
N SER A 315 20.87 27.99 34.97
CA SER A 315 21.74 28.41 36.06
C SER A 315 23.16 27.86 35.92
N GLU A 316 23.31 26.57 35.56
CA GLU A 316 24.62 25.97 35.26
C GLU A 316 25.32 26.66 34.08
N ALA A 317 24.58 26.90 32.98
CA ALA A 317 25.16 27.56 31.80
C ALA A 317 25.61 29.01 32.11
N ILE A 318 24.86 29.74 32.96
CA ILE A 318 25.25 31.07 33.44
C ILE A 318 26.53 30.98 34.28
N GLN A 319 26.60 30.04 35.26
CA GLN A 319 27.79 29.86 36.09
C GLN A 319 29.02 29.58 35.22
N ASP A 320 28.91 28.71 34.21
CA ASP A 320 29.97 28.40 33.25
C ASP A 320 30.41 29.64 32.44
N SER A 321 29.53 30.61 32.22
CA SER A 321 29.74 31.83 31.41
C SER A 321 30.25 33.04 32.22
N VAL A 322 30.10 33.03 33.56
CA VAL A 322 30.50 34.16 34.46
C VAL A 322 31.96 34.60 34.25
N PRO A 323 32.98 33.70 34.18
CA PRO A 323 34.35 34.17 34.01
C PRO A 323 34.58 35.00 32.76
N ARG A 324 33.94 34.63 31.65
CA ARG A 324 34.02 35.37 30.35
C ARG A 324 33.28 36.70 30.40
N ALA A 325 32.10 36.72 31.05
CA ALA A 325 31.32 37.95 31.24
C ALA A 325 32.11 38.98 32.09
N LEU A 326 32.79 38.51 33.17
CA LEU A 326 33.62 39.36 34.00
C LEU A 326 34.87 39.88 33.28
N GLU A 327 35.56 39.03 32.49
CA GLU A 327 36.69 39.45 31.67
C GLU A 327 36.32 40.56 30.69
N LYS A 328 35.10 40.51 30.15
CA LYS A 328 34.56 41.50 29.19
C LYS A 328 33.78 42.66 29.88
N GLN A 329 33.71 42.66 31.24
CA GLN A 329 32.95 43.64 32.01
C GLN A 329 31.48 43.71 31.67
N ILE A 330 30.84 42.54 31.44
CA ILE A 330 29.43 42.42 31.13
C ILE A 330 28.65 42.05 32.39
N ASP A 331 27.56 42.75 32.65
CA ASP A 331 26.59 42.40 33.70
C ASP A 331 25.72 41.23 33.22
N LEU A 332 25.96 40.03 33.80
CA LEU A 332 25.27 38.80 33.43
C LEU A 332 24.25 38.42 34.51
N GLY A 333 22.95 38.48 34.18
CA GLY A 333 21.86 38.23 35.09
C GLY A 333 20.93 37.09 34.72
N TYR A 334 20.23 36.56 35.75
CA TYR A 334 19.15 35.61 35.61
C TYR A 334 17.86 36.20 36.19
N GLU A 335 16.76 36.08 35.44
CA GLU A 335 15.41 36.43 35.90
C GLU A 335 14.46 35.25 35.63
N GLY A 336 13.88 34.69 36.67
CA GLY A 336 12.97 33.55 36.50
C GLY A 336 12.57 32.89 37.82
N PRO A 337 11.87 31.77 37.76
CA PRO A 337 11.45 31.02 38.92
C PRO A 337 12.66 30.49 39.70
N PRO A 338 12.50 30.27 41.03
CA PRO A 338 13.56 29.69 41.86
C PRO A 338 13.82 28.20 41.45
N LEU A 339 15.02 27.73 41.79
CA LEU A 339 15.42 26.35 41.58
C LEU A 339 14.44 25.37 42.24
N GLY A 340 14.01 24.31 41.48
CA GLY A 340 13.17 23.22 41.99
C GLY A 340 11.66 23.41 41.75
N GLU A 341 11.23 24.44 41.06
CA GLU A 341 9.82 24.62 40.72
C GLU A 341 9.40 23.61 39.59
N ALA A 342 8.37 22.80 39.86
CA ALA A 342 7.94 21.74 38.94
C ALA A 342 7.43 22.27 37.57
N ALA A 343 7.05 23.54 37.51
CA ALA A 343 6.56 24.20 36.31
C ALA A 343 7.63 24.51 35.26
N SER A 344 8.92 24.28 35.57
CA SER A 344 10.07 24.56 34.68
C SER A 344 10.62 23.33 33.94
N ARG A 345 9.92 22.19 33.98
CA ARG A 345 10.40 20.93 33.37
C ARG A 345 9.96 20.78 31.95
N VAL A 346 10.89 20.52 31.06
CA VAL A 346 10.68 20.11 29.64
C VAL A 346 11.12 18.68 29.40
N HIS A 347 10.44 17.98 28.52
CA HIS A 347 10.92 16.67 28.05
C HIS A 347 11.99 16.86 26.97
N GLY A 348 13.22 16.55 27.30
CA GLY A 348 14.35 16.79 26.41
C GLY A 348 15.61 16.04 26.79
N ASN A 349 16.67 16.32 26.07
CA ASN A 349 18.03 15.86 26.38
C ASN A 349 18.77 16.97 27.14
N ALA A 350 19.16 16.70 28.39
CA ALA A 350 19.79 17.70 29.26
C ALA A 350 21.09 18.28 28.64
N THR A 351 21.90 17.44 28.01
CA THR A 351 23.16 17.88 27.39
C THR A 351 22.94 18.84 26.23
N LEU A 352 21.96 18.53 25.36
CA LEU A 352 21.63 19.39 24.23
C LEU A 352 20.98 20.70 24.68
N LEU A 353 20.08 20.65 25.67
CA LEU A 353 19.47 21.86 26.22
C LEU A 353 20.51 22.77 26.92
N LYS A 354 21.49 22.19 27.61
CA LYS A 354 22.63 22.95 28.17
C LYS A 354 23.46 23.61 27.05
N GLU A 355 23.73 22.85 25.97
CA GLU A 355 24.45 23.35 24.80
C GLU A 355 23.71 24.49 24.09
N LEU A 356 22.37 24.40 23.98
CA LEU A 356 21.53 25.46 23.45
C LEU A 356 21.67 26.77 24.27
N VAL A 357 21.53 26.67 25.60
CA VAL A 357 21.65 27.84 26.47
C VAL A 357 23.06 28.43 26.41
N ARG A 358 24.08 27.59 26.42
CA ARG A 358 25.49 28.01 26.31
C ARG A 358 25.75 28.78 25.00
N ASN A 359 25.26 28.27 23.83
CA ASN A 359 25.43 28.98 22.59
C ASN A 359 24.71 30.35 22.56
N LEU A 360 23.55 30.44 23.17
CA LEU A 360 22.85 31.72 23.30
C LEU A 360 23.64 32.72 24.18
N LEU A 361 24.13 32.29 25.34
CA LEU A 361 24.91 33.12 26.23
C LEU A 361 26.25 33.53 25.62
N ASP A 362 26.94 32.58 24.96
CA ASP A 362 28.18 32.85 24.24
C ASP A 362 28.00 33.91 23.15
N ASN A 363 26.93 33.82 22.37
CA ASN A 363 26.60 34.84 21.36
C ASN A 363 26.32 36.20 22.02
N ALA A 364 25.45 36.23 23.03
CA ALA A 364 25.10 37.47 23.74
C ALA A 364 26.35 38.16 24.32
N ILE A 365 27.21 37.40 25.03
CA ILE A 365 28.45 37.94 25.60
C ILE A 365 29.41 38.41 24.50
N ASN A 366 29.55 37.68 23.41
CA ASN A 366 30.48 38.04 22.33
C ASN A 366 30.08 39.33 21.61
N TYR A 367 28.80 39.53 21.36
CA TYR A 367 28.29 40.71 20.62
C TYR A 367 27.97 41.91 21.49
N THR A 368 27.85 41.75 22.81
CA THR A 368 27.64 42.87 23.74
C THR A 368 28.96 43.64 23.97
N PRO A 369 29.00 44.98 23.84
CA PRO A 369 30.16 45.81 24.19
C PRO A 369 30.51 45.69 25.68
N ALA A 370 31.76 46.03 26.02
CA ALA A 370 32.18 46.13 27.44
C ALA A 370 31.32 47.15 28.19
N GLY A 371 30.89 46.79 29.41
CA GLY A 371 29.96 47.59 30.23
C GLY A 371 28.47 47.37 29.91
N GLY A 372 28.17 46.49 28.94
CA GLY A 372 26.81 46.11 28.60
C GLY A 372 26.22 45.04 29.52
N GLN A 373 24.97 44.64 29.22
CA GLN A 373 24.21 43.68 30.02
C GLN A 373 23.70 42.54 29.17
N VAL A 374 23.73 41.31 29.73
CA VAL A 374 23.11 40.10 29.18
C VAL A 374 22.19 39.49 30.24
N THR A 375 20.93 39.27 29.90
CA THR A 375 19.94 38.71 30.83
C THR A 375 19.33 37.46 30.24
N ALA A 376 19.44 36.34 30.93
CA ALA A 376 18.66 35.13 30.63
C ALA A 376 17.39 35.12 31.46
N ARG A 377 16.24 35.09 30.80
CA ARG A 377 14.93 35.12 31.46
C ARG A 377 14.16 33.83 31.16
N LEU A 378 13.61 33.23 32.21
CA LEU A 378 12.75 32.04 32.06
C LEU A 378 11.34 32.41 32.54
N LEU A 379 10.36 32.31 31.65
CA LEU A 379 8.95 32.55 31.92
C LEU A 379 8.18 31.21 31.82
N THR A 380 7.35 30.95 32.80
CA THR A 380 6.48 29.77 32.85
C THR A 380 5.02 30.19 32.84
N ASP A 381 4.27 29.76 31.85
CA ASP A 381 2.82 29.90 31.83
C ASP A 381 2.19 28.74 32.61
N ARG A 382 1.64 29.07 33.79
CA ARG A 382 0.99 28.07 34.66
C ARG A 382 -0.29 27.49 34.08
N PHE A 383 -0.93 28.18 33.15
CA PHE A 383 -2.21 27.76 32.56
C PHE A 383 -2.05 27.05 31.19
N GLY A 384 -1.06 27.46 30.41
CA GLY A 384 -0.81 26.90 29.06
C GLY A 384 0.28 25.84 28.98
N GLY A 385 1.02 25.58 30.08
CA GLY A 385 2.13 24.64 30.10
C GLY A 385 3.29 25.02 29.18
N VAL A 386 3.35 26.28 28.70
CA VAL A 386 4.42 26.78 27.82
C VAL A 386 5.55 27.34 28.66
N ILE A 387 6.78 26.91 28.34
CA ILE A 387 7.98 27.49 28.96
C ILE A 387 8.71 28.32 27.91
N VAL A 388 9.03 29.55 28.26
CA VAL A 388 9.70 30.50 27.36
C VAL A 388 11.06 30.88 27.96
N LEU A 389 12.12 30.55 27.22
CA LEU A 389 13.46 31.02 27.50
C LEU A 389 13.76 32.23 26.61
N LEU A 390 14.13 33.34 27.23
CA LEU A 390 14.60 34.53 26.54
C LEU A 390 16.05 34.77 26.93
N VAL A 391 16.88 35.11 25.95
CA VAL A 391 18.22 35.68 26.21
C VAL A 391 18.25 37.04 25.53
N GLU A 392 18.47 38.07 26.34
CA GLU A 392 18.49 39.47 25.92
C GLU A 392 19.88 40.05 26.12
N ASP A 393 20.35 40.82 25.15
CA ASP A 393 21.61 41.52 25.22
C ASP A 393 21.44 43.02 24.90
N THR A 394 22.44 43.81 25.21
CA THR A 394 22.51 45.26 24.89
C THR A 394 23.50 45.52 23.74
N GLY A 395 23.70 44.55 22.86
CA GLY A 395 24.55 44.66 21.70
C GLY A 395 23.95 45.47 20.55
N PRO A 396 24.55 45.43 19.36
CA PRO A 396 24.13 46.22 18.21
C PRO A 396 22.76 45.81 17.65
N GLY A 397 22.22 44.65 18.05
CA GLY A 397 21.02 44.07 17.47
C GLY A 397 21.27 43.34 16.14
N ILE A 398 20.22 42.73 15.58
CA ILE A 398 20.23 42.05 14.31
C ILE A 398 19.20 42.71 13.38
N PRO A 399 19.62 43.23 12.22
CA PRO A 399 18.71 43.83 11.25
C PRO A 399 17.60 42.83 10.82
N GLU A 400 16.38 43.31 10.62
CA GLU A 400 15.25 42.45 10.26
C GLU A 400 15.51 41.61 9.04
N SER A 401 16.21 42.15 8.04
CA SER A 401 16.61 41.44 6.80
C SER A 401 17.58 40.26 7.01
N GLU A 402 18.26 40.22 8.19
CA GLU A 402 19.25 39.18 8.51
C GLU A 402 18.74 38.17 9.54
N ARG A 403 17.57 38.40 10.18
CA ARG A 403 17.06 37.56 11.28
C ARG A 403 16.81 36.10 10.87
N GLU A 404 16.44 35.83 9.63
CA GLU A 404 16.33 34.45 9.13
C GLU A 404 17.68 33.85 8.75
N LEU A 405 18.58 34.67 8.20
CA LEU A 405 19.89 34.25 7.71
C LEU A 405 20.87 33.89 8.84
N VAL A 406 20.75 34.50 10.01
CA VAL A 406 21.64 34.24 11.16
C VAL A 406 21.48 32.81 11.71
N PHE A 407 20.43 32.10 11.33
CA PHE A 407 20.24 30.69 11.66
C PHE A 407 20.88 29.73 10.65
N GLU A 408 21.34 30.25 9.48
CA GLU A 408 22.03 29.42 8.52
C GLU A 408 23.45 29.12 9.03
N PRO A 409 23.92 27.87 8.92
CA PRO A 409 25.27 27.51 9.33
C PRO A 409 26.32 28.39 8.64
N PHE A 410 27.31 28.85 9.42
CA PHE A 410 28.45 29.69 8.98
C PHE A 410 28.07 31.11 8.54
N TYR A 411 26.82 31.51 8.64
CA TYR A 411 26.42 32.89 8.34
C TYR A 411 26.93 33.87 9.41
N ARG A 412 27.44 35.02 8.96
CA ARG A 412 27.88 36.11 9.82
C ARG A 412 27.43 37.46 9.22
N ALA A 413 26.82 38.30 10.06
CA ALA A 413 26.44 39.62 9.63
C ALA A 413 27.65 40.47 9.19
N LEU A 414 27.51 41.16 8.06
CA LEU A 414 28.58 41.98 7.50
C LEU A 414 28.93 43.15 8.41
N GLY A 415 30.21 43.33 8.74
CA GLY A 415 30.70 44.47 9.54
C GLY A 415 30.90 44.10 11.03
N THR A 416 30.74 42.87 11.47
CA THR A 416 31.06 42.45 12.82
C THR A 416 32.51 41.99 12.95
N ASN A 417 33.35 42.71 13.67
CA ASN A 417 34.72 42.35 14.02
C ASN A 417 34.84 41.32 15.15
N VAL A 418 33.79 40.58 15.43
CA VAL A 418 33.74 39.62 16.56
C VAL A 418 34.18 38.25 16.04
N ASP A 419 35.17 37.63 16.64
CA ASP A 419 35.61 36.27 16.32
C ASP A 419 34.48 35.25 16.59
N GLY A 420 34.06 34.50 15.58
CA GLY A 420 33.02 33.49 15.75
C GLY A 420 32.92 32.56 14.52
N SER A 421 32.48 31.31 14.70
CA SER A 421 32.33 30.29 13.66
C SER A 421 31.09 30.48 12.78
N GLY A 422 30.09 31.26 13.24
CA GLY A 422 28.76 31.34 12.61
C GLY A 422 27.89 30.11 12.82
N LEU A 423 28.23 29.23 13.77
CA LEU A 423 27.50 27.99 14.05
C LEU A 423 26.55 28.10 15.24
N GLY A 424 26.76 29.04 16.16
CA GLY A 424 26.03 29.10 17.43
C GLY A 424 24.51 29.11 17.29
N LEU A 425 23.96 30.04 16.49
CA LEU A 425 22.50 30.13 16.29
C LEU A 425 21.95 29.00 15.43
N ALA A 426 22.73 28.44 14.50
CA ALA A 426 22.33 27.25 13.74
C ALA A 426 22.17 26.03 14.69
N ILE A 427 23.11 25.84 15.63
CA ILE A 427 23.01 24.79 16.66
C ILE A 427 21.78 25.01 17.55
N VAL A 428 21.52 26.24 17.95
CA VAL A 428 20.35 26.59 18.77
C VAL A 428 19.05 26.24 18.04
N LYS A 429 18.93 26.62 16.76
CA LYS A 429 17.75 26.30 15.92
C LYS A 429 17.52 24.82 15.81
N GLU A 430 18.57 24.05 15.52
CA GLU A 430 18.47 22.60 15.36
C GLU A 430 18.06 21.92 16.69
N ILE A 431 18.68 22.29 17.80
CA ILE A 431 18.31 21.74 19.11
C ILE A 431 16.88 22.13 19.48
N ALA A 432 16.45 23.36 19.22
CA ALA A 432 15.06 23.80 19.47
C ALA A 432 14.06 22.98 18.67
N LEU A 433 14.28 22.78 17.34
CA LEU A 433 13.43 21.95 16.49
C LEU A 433 13.30 20.52 16.98
N GLN A 434 14.41 19.88 17.41
CA GLN A 434 14.39 18.52 17.97
C GLN A 434 13.58 18.39 19.25
N HIS A 435 13.50 19.48 20.02
CA HIS A 435 12.70 19.53 21.24
C HIS A 435 11.26 20.00 20.99
N GLY A 436 10.87 20.23 19.71
CA GLY A 436 9.55 20.73 19.35
C GLY A 436 9.31 22.18 19.81
N ALA A 437 10.40 22.94 20.01
CA ALA A 437 10.35 24.34 20.39
C ALA A 437 10.41 25.25 19.17
N SER A 438 9.76 26.41 19.26
CA SER A 438 9.91 27.49 18.28
C SER A 438 10.97 28.47 18.74
N ILE A 439 11.71 29.04 17.77
CA ILE A 439 12.71 30.06 17.99
C ILE A 439 12.36 31.34 17.22
N ASP A 440 12.56 32.50 17.86
CA ASP A 440 12.32 33.80 17.27
C ASP A 440 13.40 34.78 17.70
N ILE A 441 13.69 35.79 16.85
CA ILE A 441 14.66 36.87 17.11
C ILE A 441 13.96 38.22 16.95
N GLY A 442 14.12 39.06 17.95
CA GLY A 442 13.60 40.45 17.97
C GLY A 442 14.55 41.42 18.66
N ASP A 443 14.13 42.64 18.71
CA ASP A 443 14.83 43.68 19.48
C ASP A 443 14.47 43.63 20.98
N THR A 444 15.36 44.13 21.86
CA THR A 444 15.05 44.25 23.29
C THR A 444 14.09 45.40 23.55
N ASP A 445 13.05 45.17 24.38
CA ASP A 445 11.99 46.19 24.71
C ASP A 445 12.46 47.34 25.59
N ARG A 446 13.72 47.69 25.60
CA ARG A 446 14.23 48.83 26.37
C ARG A 446 13.94 50.15 25.66
N ARG A 447 12.68 50.59 25.75
CA ARG A 447 12.26 51.90 25.27
C ARG A 447 12.99 52.99 26.04
N GLY A 448 14.00 53.62 25.43
CA GLY A 448 14.51 54.93 25.82
C GLY A 448 15.85 55.01 26.56
N GLN A 449 16.66 53.93 26.70
CA GLN A 449 17.92 54.00 27.44
C GLN A 449 19.22 53.53 26.70
N ALA A 450 19.12 52.96 25.52
CA ALA A 450 20.32 52.50 24.83
C ALA A 450 20.39 53.03 23.38
N GLN A 451 21.61 53.39 22.96
CA GLN A 451 21.91 53.80 21.56
C GLN A 451 21.85 52.65 20.57
N SER A 452 21.59 51.41 21.04
CA SER A 452 21.54 50.19 20.27
C SER A 452 20.29 49.40 20.57
N PRO A 453 19.64 48.74 19.57
CA PRO A 453 18.38 48.02 19.78
C PRO A 453 18.51 46.78 20.64
N GLY A 454 19.73 46.22 20.79
CA GLY A 454 19.96 44.94 21.46
C GLY A 454 19.33 43.75 20.72
N THR A 455 19.69 42.54 21.13
CA THR A 455 19.08 41.34 20.58
C THR A 455 18.31 40.58 21.63
N ARG A 456 17.10 40.11 21.27
CA ARG A 456 16.30 39.20 22.08
C ARG A 456 16.11 37.89 21.27
N VAL A 457 16.62 36.79 21.79
CA VAL A 457 16.32 35.45 21.27
C VAL A 457 15.29 34.78 22.17
N THR A 458 14.19 34.36 21.61
CA THR A 458 13.06 33.74 22.32
C THR A 458 12.90 32.29 21.88
N ILE A 459 12.92 31.34 22.84
CA ILE A 459 12.63 29.94 22.60
C ILE A 459 11.40 29.54 23.38
N ARG A 460 10.37 29.03 22.69
CA ARG A 460 9.13 28.58 23.28
C ARG A 460 9.05 27.06 23.23
N PHE A 461 9.10 26.42 24.38
CA PHE A 461 8.87 24.97 24.52
C PHE A 461 7.37 24.76 24.69
N GLY A 462 6.77 23.97 23.82
CA GLY A 462 5.35 23.59 23.93
C GLY A 462 5.11 22.83 25.23
N GLY A 463 3.98 23.13 25.89
CA GLY A 463 3.61 22.48 27.13
C GLY A 463 3.44 20.97 26.95
N THR A 464 3.89 20.24 27.92
CA THR A 464 3.64 18.79 28.03
C THR A 464 2.15 18.60 28.25
N GLN A 465 1.38 18.28 27.22
CA GLN A 465 0.08 17.64 27.46
C GLN A 465 0.39 16.33 28.16
N ALA A 466 0.08 16.28 29.46
CA ALA A 466 0.02 15.02 30.20
C ALA A 466 -1.05 14.16 29.54
N HIS A 467 -0.65 13.13 28.85
CA HIS A 467 -1.49 11.98 28.50
C HIS A 467 -1.38 10.94 29.61
#